data_f19c02608167ddc19cdc7c8304533de8
#
_entry.id   f19c02608167ddc19cdc7c8304533de8
#
_cell.length_a   1.000
_cell.length_b   1.000
_cell.length_c   1.000
_cell.angle_alpha   90.00
_cell.angle_beta   90.00
_cell.angle_gamma   90.00
#
_symmetry.space_group_name_H-M   'P 1'
#
loop_
_entity.id
_entity.type
_entity.pdbx_description
1 polymer ?
#
loop_
_entity_poly.entity_id
_entity_poly.type
_entity_poly.pdbx_seq_one_letter_code
_entity_poly.pdbx_strand_id
1 'polypeptide(L)'
;MNPEEQARVNIDKLLEQSGWIVQDYKHLNLGASLGIAVREFPTLKGPADYMLFIKRKAVGVLEAKPEGVTLSGVTEQSERYLENFPEDIPHITPLRFAYESTGVETIFRDRLDIDTRSRRVFSFHKPETLQEWMKEDTTLRNRLKSFPPLITDALRDAQVEAITNLEKSFGENHPRALIQMATGSGKTFTAINFSYRLIQHAKAKRVLFLVDRGNLGKQTFKEFQAFATPDDGRK
;
A
#
# COMPACT_ATOMS: atom_id res chain seq x y z
N MET A 1 -29.06 -14.53 8.24
CA MET A 1 -27.92 -14.18 7.35
C MET A 1 -26.72 -14.94 7.88
N ASN A 2 -26.04 -15.68 7.05
CA ASN A 2 -24.81 -16.40 7.39
C ASN A 2 -23.71 -15.36 7.71
N PRO A 3 -22.74 -15.63 8.62
CA PRO A 3 -21.64 -14.71 8.91
C PRO A 3 -20.85 -14.23 7.69
N GLU A 4 -20.67 -15.07 6.70
CA GLU A 4 -20.02 -14.72 5.43
C GLU A 4 -20.88 -13.79 4.57
N GLU A 5 -22.20 -14.01 4.51
CA GLU A 5 -23.13 -13.09 3.82
C GLU A 5 -23.13 -11.72 4.48
N GLN A 6 -23.06 -11.66 5.81
CA GLN A 6 -22.96 -10.40 6.54
C GLN A 6 -21.62 -9.67 6.22
N ALA A 7 -20.53 -10.41 6.14
CA ALA A 7 -19.23 -9.85 5.73
C ALA A 7 -19.32 -9.26 4.31
N ARG A 8 -19.92 -9.96 3.37
CA ARG A 8 -20.12 -9.48 1.98
C ARG A 8 -20.92 -8.19 1.91
N VAL A 9 -22.01 -8.05 2.71
CA VAL A 9 -22.79 -6.79 2.78
C VAL A 9 -21.93 -5.62 3.27
N ASN A 10 -21.05 -5.85 4.24
CA ASN A 10 -20.15 -4.82 4.75
C ASN A 10 -19.04 -4.50 3.73
N ILE A 11 -18.49 -5.52 3.08
CA ILE A 11 -17.49 -5.37 2.01
C ILE A 11 -18.04 -4.53 0.86
N ASP A 12 -19.26 -4.78 0.42
CA ASP A 12 -19.91 -4.00 -0.64
C ASP A 12 -19.92 -2.52 -0.31
N LYS A 13 -20.38 -2.17 0.90
CA LYS A 13 -20.43 -0.77 1.38
C LYS A 13 -19.03 -0.13 1.41
N LEU A 14 -18.02 -0.88 1.88
CA LEU A 14 -16.64 -0.39 1.93
C LEU A 14 -16.04 -0.19 0.54
N LEU A 15 -16.35 -1.06 -0.42
CA LEU A 15 -15.97 -0.91 -1.81
C LEU A 15 -16.61 0.34 -2.43
N GLU A 16 -17.92 0.51 -2.25
CA GLU A 16 -18.66 1.68 -2.76
C GLU A 16 -18.13 2.99 -2.15
N GLN A 17 -17.87 3.02 -0.84
CA GLN A 17 -17.23 4.16 -0.17
C GLN A 17 -15.85 4.48 -0.72
N SER A 18 -15.16 3.47 -1.25
CA SER A 18 -13.84 3.61 -1.87
C SER A 18 -13.91 3.92 -3.37
N GLY A 19 -15.11 4.11 -3.93
CA GLY A 19 -15.31 4.52 -5.33
C GLY A 19 -15.43 3.37 -6.32
N TRP A 20 -15.61 2.13 -5.86
CA TRP A 20 -15.90 1.00 -6.70
C TRP A 20 -17.41 0.90 -6.96
N ILE A 21 -17.81 0.48 -8.17
CA ILE A 21 -19.17 0.02 -8.42
C ILE A 21 -19.19 -1.50 -8.26
N VAL A 22 -20.03 -1.98 -7.35
CA VAL A 22 -20.22 -3.41 -7.12
C VAL A 22 -21.33 -3.93 -8.04
N GLN A 23 -21.06 -5.02 -8.74
CA GLN A 23 -21.99 -5.64 -9.70
C GLN A 23 -22.05 -7.16 -9.51
N ASP A 24 -23.20 -7.73 -9.83
CA ASP A 24 -23.32 -9.18 -9.98
C ASP A 24 -22.85 -9.61 -11.37
N TYR A 25 -22.20 -10.75 -11.47
CA TYR A 25 -21.71 -11.28 -12.75
C TYR A 25 -22.79 -11.35 -13.83
N LYS A 26 -24.05 -11.67 -13.45
CA LYS A 26 -25.20 -11.76 -14.38
C LYS A 26 -25.58 -10.42 -15.03
N HIS A 27 -25.20 -9.31 -14.44
CA HIS A 27 -25.53 -7.97 -14.90
C HIS A 27 -24.27 -7.13 -15.19
N LEU A 28 -23.24 -7.80 -15.69
CA LEU A 28 -21.92 -7.23 -15.88
C LEU A 28 -21.92 -6.06 -16.88
N ASN A 29 -21.50 -4.89 -16.42
CA ASN A 29 -21.20 -3.73 -17.25
C ASN A 29 -19.86 -3.10 -16.84
N LEU A 30 -18.77 -3.61 -17.43
CA LEU A 30 -17.41 -3.10 -17.15
C LEU A 30 -17.17 -1.66 -17.63
N GLY A 31 -18.11 -1.09 -18.37
CA GLY A 31 -18.04 0.30 -18.84
C GLY A 31 -18.70 1.31 -17.92
N ALA A 32 -19.36 0.88 -16.84
CA ALA A 32 -20.15 1.76 -15.97
C ALA A 32 -19.28 2.74 -15.15
N SER A 33 -18.02 2.37 -14.84
CA SER A 33 -17.09 3.22 -14.09
C SER A 33 -15.65 2.84 -14.39
N LEU A 34 -14.71 3.61 -13.84
CA LEU A 34 -13.28 3.30 -13.84
C LEU A 34 -12.99 1.98 -13.14
N GLY A 35 -13.59 1.77 -11.95
CA GLY A 35 -13.40 0.60 -11.10
C GLY A 35 -14.71 -0.16 -10.88
N ILE A 36 -14.72 -1.44 -11.23
CA ILE A 36 -15.84 -2.36 -11.04
C ILE A 36 -15.38 -3.53 -10.20
N ALA A 37 -16.13 -3.86 -9.14
CA ALA A 37 -15.97 -5.08 -8.36
C ALA A 37 -17.11 -6.03 -8.70
N VAL A 38 -16.80 -7.19 -9.28
CA VAL A 38 -17.79 -8.16 -9.76
C VAL A 38 -17.86 -9.32 -8.78
N ARG A 39 -19.03 -9.53 -8.18
CA ARG A 39 -19.30 -10.64 -7.24
C ARG A 39 -19.33 -11.97 -7.98
N GLU A 40 -18.90 -13.02 -7.29
CA GLU A 40 -18.96 -14.42 -7.72
C GLU A 40 -18.48 -14.63 -9.16
N PHE A 41 -17.34 -13.99 -9.47
CA PHE A 41 -16.78 -14.01 -10.80
C PHE A 41 -16.24 -15.42 -11.13
N PRO A 42 -16.70 -16.08 -12.21
CA PRO A 42 -16.26 -17.43 -12.57
C PRO A 42 -14.77 -17.42 -12.95
N THR A 43 -14.01 -18.33 -12.36
CA THR A 43 -12.60 -18.60 -12.71
C THR A 43 -12.41 -20.09 -12.97
N LEU A 44 -11.26 -20.49 -13.50
CA LEU A 44 -10.93 -21.90 -13.77
C LEU A 44 -10.89 -22.77 -12.49
N LYS A 45 -10.76 -22.16 -11.33
CA LYS A 45 -10.65 -22.85 -10.03
C LYS A 45 -11.88 -22.65 -9.12
N GLY A 46 -12.98 -22.20 -9.68
CA GLY A 46 -14.21 -21.85 -8.97
C GLY A 46 -14.45 -20.33 -8.95
N PRO A 47 -15.61 -19.88 -8.46
CA PRO A 47 -15.91 -18.46 -8.40
C PRO A 47 -15.02 -17.74 -7.38
N ALA A 48 -14.46 -16.61 -7.77
CA ALA A 48 -13.85 -15.66 -6.83
C ALA A 48 -14.95 -14.82 -6.19
N ASP A 49 -14.88 -14.53 -4.88
CA ASP A 49 -15.89 -13.72 -4.19
C ASP A 49 -16.07 -12.37 -4.88
N TYR A 50 -14.96 -11.70 -5.23
CA TYR A 50 -14.97 -10.51 -6.08
C TYR A 50 -13.77 -10.49 -7.02
N MET A 51 -14.02 -10.14 -8.28
CA MET A 51 -13.00 -9.79 -9.26
C MET A 51 -12.98 -8.28 -9.46
N LEU A 52 -11.79 -7.68 -9.35
CA LEU A 52 -11.59 -6.24 -9.46
C LEU A 52 -11.16 -5.88 -10.88
N PHE A 53 -11.92 -4.98 -11.51
CA PHE A 53 -11.64 -4.48 -12.86
C PHE A 53 -11.32 -2.98 -12.82
N ILE A 54 -10.30 -2.57 -13.57
CA ILE A 54 -9.97 -1.17 -13.85
C ILE A 54 -9.89 -1.00 -15.36
N LYS A 55 -10.62 -0.01 -15.90
CA LYS A 55 -10.72 0.20 -17.36
C LYS A 55 -11.02 -1.11 -18.12
N ARG A 56 -11.97 -1.87 -17.62
CA ARG A 56 -12.42 -3.16 -18.22
C ARG A 56 -11.38 -4.29 -18.20
N LYS A 57 -10.23 -4.11 -17.53
CA LYS A 57 -9.24 -5.17 -17.37
C LYS A 57 -9.26 -5.67 -15.94
N ALA A 58 -9.26 -6.99 -15.76
CA ALA A 58 -9.10 -7.58 -14.44
C ALA A 58 -7.69 -7.26 -13.91
N VAL A 59 -7.62 -6.81 -12.66
CA VAL A 59 -6.37 -6.34 -12.02
C VAL A 59 -6.08 -7.05 -10.70
N GLY A 60 -7.09 -7.69 -10.11
CA GLY A 60 -6.93 -8.35 -8.82
C GLY A 60 -8.21 -9.02 -8.32
N VAL A 61 -8.10 -9.65 -7.17
CA VAL A 61 -9.18 -10.38 -6.50
C VAL A 61 -9.39 -9.90 -5.07
N LEU A 62 -10.58 -10.13 -4.56
CA LEU A 62 -10.93 -9.94 -3.15
C LEU A 62 -11.70 -11.18 -2.66
N GLU A 63 -11.21 -11.77 -1.57
CA GLU A 63 -11.82 -12.87 -0.86
C GLU A 63 -12.55 -12.35 0.38
N ALA A 64 -13.80 -12.76 0.54
CA ALA A 64 -14.61 -12.50 1.72
C ALA A 64 -14.41 -13.60 2.75
N LYS A 65 -14.25 -13.23 4.01
CA LYS A 65 -14.14 -14.18 5.12
C LYS A 65 -15.11 -13.80 6.24
N PRO A 66 -15.64 -14.76 6.98
CA PRO A 66 -16.49 -14.48 8.15
C PRO A 66 -15.75 -13.60 9.16
N GLU A 67 -16.49 -12.75 9.88
CA GLU A 67 -15.93 -11.97 10.98
C GLU A 67 -15.36 -12.90 12.07
N GLY A 68 -14.23 -12.48 12.66
CA GLY A 68 -13.49 -13.25 13.67
C GLY A 68 -12.49 -14.27 13.10
N VAL A 69 -12.43 -14.46 11.80
CA VAL A 69 -11.38 -15.26 11.15
C VAL A 69 -10.10 -14.45 11.04
N THR A 70 -8.98 -15.05 11.44
CA THR A 70 -7.67 -14.42 11.28
C THR A 70 -7.25 -14.42 9.81
N LEU A 71 -7.04 -13.23 9.23
CA LEU A 71 -6.64 -13.07 7.83
C LEU A 71 -5.15 -13.33 7.56
N SER A 72 -4.35 -13.63 8.59
CA SER A 72 -2.92 -13.91 8.49
C SER A 72 -2.67 -15.36 8.04
N GLY A 73 -2.78 -15.68 6.79
CA GLY A 73 -2.49 -17.01 6.28
C GLY A 73 -3.29 -17.47 5.08
N VAL A 74 -4.23 -16.65 4.64
CA VAL A 74 -5.15 -16.99 3.52
C VAL A 74 -4.51 -16.70 2.14
N THR A 75 -3.20 -16.67 2.10
CA THR A 75 -2.40 -16.36 0.92
C THR A 75 -2.63 -17.32 -0.26
N GLU A 76 -2.86 -18.61 0.03
CA GLU A 76 -2.92 -19.63 -1.02
C GLU A 76 -4.18 -19.54 -1.89
N GLN A 77 -5.30 -19.09 -1.35
CA GLN A 77 -6.54 -19.06 -2.10
C GLN A 77 -6.58 -17.93 -3.11
N SER A 78 -6.22 -16.71 -2.70
CA SER A 78 -6.13 -15.57 -3.61
C SER A 78 -5.04 -15.76 -4.69
N GLU A 79 -3.92 -16.43 -4.37
CA GLU A 79 -2.88 -16.73 -5.35
C GLU A 79 -3.35 -17.71 -6.44
N ARG A 80 -4.17 -18.70 -6.10
CA ARG A 80 -4.74 -19.64 -7.07
C ARG A 80 -5.57 -18.95 -8.15
N TYR A 81 -6.32 -17.91 -7.81
CA TYR A 81 -7.09 -17.13 -8.78
C TYR A 81 -6.20 -16.22 -9.63
N LEU A 82 -5.13 -15.70 -9.05
CA LEU A 82 -4.19 -14.85 -9.76
C LEU A 82 -3.35 -15.59 -10.82
N GLU A 83 -3.17 -16.90 -10.64
CA GLU A 83 -2.39 -17.76 -11.56
C GLU A 83 -3.23 -18.44 -12.64
N ASN A 84 -4.52 -18.64 -12.39
CA ASN A 84 -5.41 -19.45 -13.24
C ASN A 84 -6.59 -18.60 -13.76
N PHE A 85 -6.27 -17.44 -14.33
CA PHE A 85 -7.26 -16.53 -14.90
C PHE A 85 -7.62 -16.91 -16.34
N PRO A 86 -8.92 -16.85 -16.77
CA PRO A 86 -9.32 -17.11 -18.13
C PRO A 86 -8.65 -16.17 -19.13
N GLU A 87 -8.06 -16.73 -20.20
CA GLU A 87 -7.31 -15.96 -21.20
C GLU A 87 -8.21 -15.07 -22.10
N ASP A 88 -9.47 -15.43 -22.23
CA ASP A 88 -10.48 -14.70 -23.02
C ASP A 88 -10.97 -13.41 -22.36
N ILE A 89 -10.65 -13.20 -21.08
CA ILE A 89 -11.04 -12.00 -20.34
C ILE A 89 -9.86 -11.02 -20.29
N PRO A 90 -10.05 -9.75 -20.71
CA PRO A 90 -9.01 -8.75 -20.63
C PRO A 90 -8.48 -8.59 -19.20
N HIS A 91 -7.20 -8.82 -18.99
CA HIS A 91 -6.55 -8.73 -17.67
C HIS A 91 -5.11 -8.23 -17.80
N ILE A 92 -4.53 -7.83 -16.66
CA ILE A 92 -3.08 -7.63 -16.54
C ILE A 92 -2.42 -8.96 -16.20
N THR A 93 -1.25 -9.22 -16.75
CA THR A 93 -0.52 -10.48 -16.51
C THR A 93 0.79 -10.21 -15.79
N PRO A 94 1.01 -10.82 -14.62
CA PRO A 94 0.01 -11.52 -13.79
C PRO A 94 -1.00 -10.56 -13.14
N LEU A 95 -2.15 -11.06 -12.66
CA LEU A 95 -3.03 -10.27 -11.81
C LEU A 95 -2.25 -9.79 -10.59
N ARG A 96 -2.31 -8.49 -10.30
CA ARG A 96 -1.37 -7.85 -9.38
C ARG A 96 -1.89 -7.76 -7.95
N PHE A 97 -3.18 -7.43 -7.77
CA PHE A 97 -3.71 -7.03 -6.47
C PHE A 97 -4.55 -8.12 -5.83
N ALA A 98 -4.31 -8.39 -4.55
CA ALA A 98 -5.11 -9.30 -3.76
C ALA A 98 -5.58 -8.63 -2.47
N TYR A 99 -6.84 -8.83 -2.14
CA TYR A 99 -7.45 -8.43 -0.87
C TYR A 99 -8.09 -9.63 -0.20
N GLU A 100 -8.11 -9.61 1.12
CA GLU A 100 -8.92 -10.46 1.95
C GLU A 100 -9.60 -9.59 3.00
N SER A 101 -10.90 -9.77 3.19
CA SER A 101 -11.67 -8.91 4.09
C SER A 101 -12.75 -9.67 4.82
N THR A 102 -12.94 -9.32 6.10
CA THR A 102 -14.10 -9.75 6.89
C THR A 102 -15.21 -8.70 6.89
N GLY A 103 -15.04 -7.59 6.18
CA GLY A 103 -15.90 -6.41 6.28
C GLY A 103 -15.63 -5.53 7.49
N VAL A 104 -14.74 -5.95 8.42
CA VAL A 104 -14.23 -5.21 9.57
C VAL A 104 -12.72 -5.01 9.45
N GLU A 105 -12.01 -6.07 9.14
CA GLU A 105 -10.58 -6.05 8.85
C GLU A 105 -10.36 -6.34 7.37
N THR A 106 -9.41 -5.63 6.79
CA THR A 106 -8.99 -5.83 5.40
C THR A 106 -7.47 -5.91 5.33
N ILE A 107 -6.97 -6.92 4.64
CA ILE A 107 -5.56 -7.02 4.28
C ILE A 107 -5.40 -6.88 2.76
N PHE A 108 -4.25 -6.37 2.37
CA PHE A 108 -3.89 -6.11 0.97
C PHE A 108 -2.51 -6.65 0.66
N ARG A 109 -2.36 -7.16 -0.54
CA ARG A 109 -1.08 -7.61 -1.11
C ARG A 109 -0.92 -7.05 -2.51
N ASP A 110 0.30 -6.60 -2.82
CA ASP A 110 0.75 -6.24 -4.16
C ASP A 110 1.81 -7.26 -4.61
N ARG A 111 1.54 -8.03 -5.64
CA ARG A 111 2.48 -9.06 -6.17
C ARG A 111 3.73 -8.46 -6.81
N LEU A 112 3.73 -7.17 -7.10
CA LEU A 112 4.92 -6.50 -7.58
C LEU A 112 5.95 -6.21 -6.46
N ASP A 113 5.55 -6.31 -5.18
CA ASP A 113 6.48 -6.21 -4.06
C ASP A 113 7.46 -7.41 -4.10
N ILE A 114 8.77 -7.17 -3.99
CA ILE A 114 9.81 -8.21 -4.03
C ILE A 114 9.57 -9.26 -2.93
N ASP A 115 9.23 -8.79 -1.71
CA ASP A 115 8.78 -9.65 -0.63
C ASP A 115 7.27 -9.47 -0.50
N THR A 116 6.51 -10.27 -1.23
CA THR A 116 5.04 -10.21 -1.23
C THR A 116 4.50 -10.43 0.18
N ARG A 117 4.19 -9.36 0.88
CA ARG A 117 3.70 -9.37 2.25
C ARG A 117 2.31 -8.75 2.34
N SER A 118 1.40 -9.47 2.95
CA SER A 118 0.08 -8.92 3.30
C SER A 118 0.22 -7.81 4.34
N ARG A 119 -0.56 -6.75 4.18
CA ARG A 119 -0.61 -5.62 5.11
C ARG A 119 -2.04 -5.22 5.41
N ARG A 120 -2.33 -4.85 6.63
CA ARG A 120 -3.63 -4.28 6.99
C ARG A 120 -3.81 -2.93 6.32
N VAL A 121 -5.00 -2.69 5.82
CA VAL A 121 -5.43 -1.40 5.25
C VAL A 121 -6.72 -0.96 5.93
N PHE A 122 -6.91 0.35 6.10
CA PHE A 122 -8.10 0.90 6.76
C PHE A 122 -9.31 0.97 5.85
N SER A 123 -9.08 1.01 4.54
CA SER A 123 -10.10 1.02 3.50
C SER A 123 -9.55 0.36 2.26
N PHE A 124 -10.42 -0.04 1.34
CA PHE A 124 -9.98 -0.43 0.00
C PHE A 124 -9.31 0.75 -0.71
N HIS A 125 -8.31 0.49 -1.51
CA HIS A 125 -7.72 1.52 -2.35
C HIS A 125 -8.71 1.94 -3.43
N LYS A 126 -8.75 3.24 -3.74
CA LYS A 126 -9.57 3.76 -4.83
C LYS A 126 -9.10 3.19 -6.17
N PRO A 127 -10.01 2.99 -7.14
CA PRO A 127 -9.64 2.56 -8.49
C PRO A 127 -8.53 3.41 -9.13
N GLU A 128 -8.58 4.73 -8.93
CA GLU A 128 -7.57 5.66 -9.45
C GLU A 128 -6.19 5.40 -8.85
N THR A 129 -6.14 5.05 -7.56
CA THR A 129 -4.87 4.74 -6.88
C THR A 129 -4.22 3.49 -7.46
N LEU A 130 -5.00 2.42 -7.63
CA LEU A 130 -4.49 1.18 -8.23
C LEU A 130 -4.12 1.41 -9.71
N GLN A 131 -4.90 2.21 -10.44
CA GLN A 131 -4.56 2.59 -11.81
C GLN A 131 -3.22 3.33 -11.91
N GLU A 132 -2.94 4.23 -10.98
CA GLU A 132 -1.63 4.91 -10.93
C GLU A 132 -0.50 3.93 -10.64
N TRP A 133 -0.70 3.00 -9.70
CA TRP A 133 0.30 1.99 -9.38
C TRP A 133 0.58 1.03 -10.54
N MET A 134 -0.43 0.75 -11.37
CA MET A 134 -0.24 -0.07 -12.58
C MET A 134 0.65 0.57 -13.65
N LYS A 135 0.88 1.87 -13.58
CA LYS A 135 1.80 2.59 -14.48
C LYS A 135 3.25 2.53 -14.02
N GLU A 136 3.50 2.09 -12.79
CA GLU A 136 4.83 2.04 -12.19
C GLU A 136 5.40 0.62 -12.31
N ASP A 137 6.65 0.51 -12.75
CA ASP A 137 7.38 -0.76 -12.90
C ASP A 137 7.89 -1.31 -11.56
N THR A 138 7.79 -0.52 -10.48
CA THR A 138 8.27 -0.89 -9.15
C THR A 138 7.42 -0.25 -8.06
N THR A 139 7.36 -0.89 -6.90
CA THR A 139 6.62 -0.36 -5.74
C THR A 139 7.49 0.53 -4.86
N LEU A 140 6.85 1.32 -3.98
CA LEU A 140 7.57 2.07 -2.95
C LEU A 140 8.45 1.14 -2.11
N ARG A 141 7.96 -0.05 -1.74
CA ARG A 141 8.72 -1.01 -0.93
C ARG A 141 9.97 -1.51 -1.63
N ASN A 142 9.89 -1.76 -2.93
CA ASN A 142 11.06 -2.14 -3.72
C ASN A 142 12.09 -1.01 -3.75
N ARG A 143 11.64 0.25 -3.87
CA ARG A 143 12.53 1.42 -3.85
C ARG A 143 13.21 1.66 -2.49
N LEU A 144 12.60 1.22 -1.38
CA LEU A 144 13.24 1.27 -0.06
C LEU A 144 14.50 0.42 0.05
N LYS A 145 14.69 -0.56 -0.85
CA LYS A 145 15.92 -1.39 -0.89
C LYS A 145 17.09 -0.74 -1.64
N SER A 146 16.85 0.39 -2.29
CA SER A 146 17.81 1.00 -3.23
C SER A 146 18.02 2.48 -2.97
N PHE A 147 18.20 2.88 -1.71
CA PHE A 147 18.60 4.25 -1.40
C PHE A 147 20.02 4.53 -1.90
N PRO A 148 20.27 5.69 -2.51
CA PRO A 148 21.62 6.13 -2.80
C PRO A 148 22.39 6.40 -1.49
N PRO A 149 23.73 6.42 -1.52
CA PRO A 149 24.54 6.76 -0.36
C PRO A 149 24.06 8.02 0.33
N LEU A 150 24.12 8.03 1.66
CA LEU A 150 23.74 9.20 2.46
C LEU A 150 24.83 10.27 2.33
N ILE A 151 24.44 11.51 1.99
CA ILE A 151 25.31 12.67 2.05
C ILE A 151 25.41 13.08 3.52
N THR A 152 26.63 13.07 4.07
CA THR A 152 26.86 13.19 5.52
C THR A 152 27.38 14.56 5.97
N ASP A 153 27.76 15.46 5.06
CA ASP A 153 28.49 16.71 5.34
C ASP A 153 27.81 17.64 6.35
N ALA A 154 26.48 17.61 6.43
CA ALA A 154 25.71 18.42 7.38
C ALA A 154 25.13 17.60 8.56
N LEU A 155 25.50 16.33 8.68
CA LEU A 155 24.96 15.41 9.67
C LEU A 155 26.00 15.13 10.77
N ARG A 156 25.50 14.96 11.99
CA ARG A 156 26.30 14.44 13.12
C ARG A 156 26.32 12.91 13.05
N ASP A 157 27.34 12.28 13.61
CA ASP A 157 27.50 10.81 13.61
C ASP A 157 26.25 10.06 14.06
N ALA A 158 25.61 10.49 15.16
CA ALA A 158 24.37 9.88 15.65
C ALA A 158 23.18 10.02 14.67
N GLN A 159 23.16 11.05 13.84
CA GLN A 159 22.13 11.23 12.79
C GLN A 159 22.43 10.35 11.59
N VAL A 160 23.68 10.24 11.20
CA VAL A 160 24.14 9.32 10.14
C VAL A 160 23.78 7.90 10.51
N GLU A 161 24.13 7.46 11.72
CA GLU A 161 23.81 6.12 12.23
C GLU A 161 22.29 5.87 12.24
N ALA A 162 21.49 6.82 12.75
CA ALA A 162 20.05 6.70 12.82
C ALA A 162 19.41 6.55 11.43
N ILE A 163 19.81 7.36 10.45
CA ILE A 163 19.27 7.32 9.09
C ILE A 163 19.69 6.02 8.39
N THR A 164 20.96 5.66 8.47
CA THR A 164 21.51 4.46 7.82
C THR A 164 20.84 3.18 8.36
N ASN A 165 20.70 3.07 9.68
CA ASN A 165 20.06 1.92 10.31
C ASN A 165 18.57 1.86 9.98
N LEU A 166 17.89 3.00 9.89
CA LEU A 166 16.48 3.06 9.49
C LEU A 166 16.27 2.60 8.05
N GLU A 167 17.10 3.08 7.13
CA GLU A 167 17.04 2.68 5.70
C GLU A 167 17.33 1.20 5.53
N LYS A 168 18.33 0.67 6.26
CA LYS A 168 18.63 -0.76 6.29
C LYS A 168 17.42 -1.56 6.78
N SER A 169 16.83 -1.16 7.90
CA SER A 169 15.65 -1.82 8.48
C SER A 169 14.47 -1.85 7.51
N PHE A 170 14.20 -0.75 6.80
CA PHE A 170 13.15 -0.72 5.78
C PHE A 170 13.52 -1.54 4.54
N GLY A 171 14.78 -1.55 4.13
CA GLY A 171 15.28 -2.41 3.05
C GLY A 171 15.12 -3.91 3.37
N GLU A 172 15.23 -4.28 4.65
CA GLU A 172 14.96 -5.63 5.17
C GLU A 172 13.46 -5.90 5.40
N ASN A 173 12.58 -5.04 4.88
CA ASN A 173 11.12 -5.16 4.96
C ASN A 173 10.56 -5.12 6.40
N HIS A 174 11.24 -4.44 7.33
CA HIS A 174 10.72 -4.17 8.66
C HIS A 174 9.81 -2.92 8.62
N PRO A 175 8.49 -3.02 8.82
CA PRO A 175 7.56 -1.91 8.63
C PRO A 175 7.56 -0.89 9.78
N ARG A 176 8.28 -1.18 10.86
CA ARG A 176 8.36 -0.36 12.07
C ARG A 176 9.81 -0.25 12.51
N ALA A 177 10.20 0.93 12.96
CA ALA A 177 11.50 1.17 13.56
C ALA A 177 11.37 2.12 14.75
N LEU A 178 12.25 1.95 15.73
CA LEU A 178 12.40 2.85 16.86
C LEU A 178 13.76 3.52 16.77
N ILE A 179 13.78 4.86 16.79
CA ILE A 179 15.00 5.64 16.86
C ILE A 179 15.03 6.35 18.21
N GLN A 180 15.98 5.96 19.06
CA GLN A 180 16.21 6.61 20.34
C GLN A 180 17.38 7.58 20.24
N MET A 181 17.12 8.85 20.49
CA MET A 181 18.12 9.91 20.43
C MET A 181 18.00 10.85 21.62
N ALA A 182 19.12 11.31 22.16
CA ALA A 182 19.17 12.25 23.29
C ALA A 182 18.51 13.60 22.96
N THR A 183 18.09 14.34 23.99
CA THR A 183 17.62 15.71 23.83
C THR A 183 18.75 16.58 23.25
N GLY A 184 18.44 17.44 22.28
CA GLY A 184 19.43 18.29 21.61
C GLY A 184 20.29 17.61 20.54
N SER A 185 20.12 16.30 20.29
CA SER A 185 20.85 15.55 19.24
C SER A 185 20.38 15.84 17.81
N GLY A 186 19.31 16.63 17.64
CA GLY A 186 18.76 16.97 16.33
C GLY A 186 17.75 15.96 15.79
N LYS A 187 16.92 15.35 16.65
CA LYS A 187 15.86 14.39 16.26
C LYS A 187 14.97 14.88 15.11
N THR A 188 14.52 16.14 15.19
CA THR A 188 13.67 16.74 14.15
C THR A 188 14.39 16.79 12.82
N PHE A 189 15.65 17.26 12.82
CA PHE A 189 16.47 17.33 11.62
C PHE A 189 16.73 15.94 11.00
N THR A 190 16.97 14.92 11.84
CA THR A 190 17.08 13.51 11.38
C THR A 190 15.78 13.04 10.69
N ALA A 191 14.63 13.32 11.30
CA ALA A 191 13.34 12.94 10.75
C ALA A 191 13.01 13.68 9.43
N ILE A 192 13.41 14.96 9.32
CA ILE A 192 13.27 15.75 8.08
C ILE A 192 14.14 15.16 6.97
N ASN A 193 15.42 14.88 7.25
CA ASN A 193 16.32 14.26 6.28
C ASN A 193 15.78 12.92 5.77
N PHE A 194 15.32 12.08 6.69
CA PHE A 194 14.74 10.81 6.29
C PHE A 194 13.46 10.99 5.47
N SER A 195 12.57 11.91 5.86
CA SER A 195 11.36 12.24 5.09
C SER A 195 11.70 12.74 3.69
N TYR A 196 12.68 13.61 3.56
CA TYR A 196 13.21 14.06 2.27
C TYR A 196 13.67 12.88 1.41
N ARG A 197 14.49 11.99 1.97
CA ARG A 197 15.00 10.82 1.24
C ARG A 197 13.89 9.86 0.81
N LEU A 198 12.87 9.65 1.65
CA LEU A 198 11.67 8.88 1.28
C LEU A 198 10.94 9.49 0.07
N ILE A 199 10.76 10.80 0.06
CA ILE A 199 10.08 11.51 -1.05
C ILE A 199 10.95 11.46 -2.31
N GLN A 200 12.22 11.80 -2.19
CA GLN A 200 13.13 11.97 -3.31
C GLN A 200 13.52 10.62 -3.96
N HIS A 201 13.87 9.62 -3.16
CA HIS A 201 14.43 8.37 -3.67
C HIS A 201 13.42 7.22 -3.69
N ALA A 202 12.55 7.12 -2.68
CA ALA A 202 11.51 6.09 -2.66
C ALA A 202 10.20 6.54 -3.34
N LYS A 203 10.11 7.81 -3.79
CA LYS A 203 8.92 8.41 -4.42
C LYS A 203 7.69 8.34 -3.51
N ALA A 204 7.87 8.48 -2.18
CA ALA A 204 6.78 8.59 -1.23
C ALA A 204 5.99 9.88 -1.52
N LYS A 205 4.69 9.75 -1.73
CA LYS A 205 3.83 10.91 -2.07
C LYS A 205 3.37 11.68 -0.84
N ARG A 206 3.33 11.05 0.32
CA ARG A 206 2.83 11.61 1.58
C ARG A 206 3.60 11.04 2.75
N VAL A 207 4.00 11.92 3.67
CA VAL A 207 4.60 11.59 4.97
C VAL A 207 3.76 12.24 6.05
N LEU A 208 3.29 11.48 7.02
CA LEU A 208 2.56 11.99 8.18
C LEU A 208 3.53 12.13 9.35
N PHE A 209 3.75 13.36 9.80
CA PHE A 209 4.57 13.67 10.96
C PHE A 209 3.67 13.98 12.16
N LEU A 210 3.71 13.14 13.19
CA LEU A 210 2.91 13.30 14.41
C LEU A 210 3.75 13.82 15.56
N VAL A 211 3.24 14.79 16.28
CA VAL A 211 3.84 15.36 17.49
C VAL A 211 2.81 15.45 18.61
N ASP A 212 3.25 15.31 19.85
CA ASP A 212 2.39 15.31 21.02
C ASP A 212 1.94 16.71 21.49
N ARG A 213 2.63 17.77 21.05
CA ARG A 213 2.38 19.16 21.48
C ARG A 213 2.33 20.14 20.32
N GLY A 214 1.37 21.07 20.35
CA GLY A 214 1.16 22.04 19.27
C GLY A 214 2.35 23.01 19.04
N ASN A 215 3.11 23.38 20.08
CA ASN A 215 4.32 24.20 19.93
C ASN A 215 5.45 23.44 19.20
N LEU A 216 5.60 22.12 19.45
CA LEU A 216 6.53 21.29 18.71
C LEU A 216 6.12 21.16 17.24
N GLY A 217 4.82 21.09 16.94
CA GLY A 217 4.32 21.08 15.56
C GLY A 217 4.69 22.35 14.82
N LYS A 218 4.53 23.53 15.43
CA LYS A 218 4.94 24.82 14.84
C LYS A 218 6.46 24.90 14.63
N GLN A 219 7.24 24.42 15.59
CA GLN A 219 8.70 24.39 15.46
C GLN A 219 9.12 23.46 14.32
N THR A 220 8.60 22.22 14.30
CA THR A 220 8.86 21.24 13.26
C THR A 220 8.51 21.79 11.88
N PHE A 221 7.37 22.45 11.74
CA PHE A 221 6.97 23.06 10.47
C PHE A 221 7.98 24.11 9.98
N LYS A 222 8.48 24.98 10.88
CA LYS A 222 9.52 25.95 10.55
C LYS A 222 10.82 25.27 10.13
N GLU A 223 11.22 24.20 10.81
CA GLU A 223 12.42 23.42 10.46
C GLU A 223 12.27 22.75 9.09
N PHE A 224 11.09 22.23 8.74
CA PHE A 224 10.80 21.74 7.38
C PHE A 224 10.93 22.85 6.32
N GLN A 225 10.41 24.06 6.61
CA GLN A 225 10.51 25.19 5.67
C GLN A 225 11.95 25.69 5.50
N ALA A 226 12.74 25.61 6.56
CA ALA A 226 14.16 26.06 6.54
C ALA A 226 15.13 24.97 6.05
N PHE A 227 14.62 23.75 5.78
CA PHE A 227 15.47 22.63 5.38
C PHE A 227 16.08 22.89 3.99
N ALA A 228 17.40 23.01 3.96
CA ALA A 228 18.15 23.02 2.73
C ALA A 228 18.38 21.58 2.26
N THR A 229 17.94 21.28 1.05
CA THR A 229 18.17 19.95 0.46
C THR A 229 19.67 19.71 0.29
N PRO A 230 20.17 18.52 0.64
CA PRO A 230 21.56 18.17 0.35
C PRO A 230 21.87 18.35 -1.13
N ASP A 231 23.06 18.86 -1.44
CA ASP A 231 23.53 18.95 -2.83
C ASP A 231 23.87 17.54 -3.32
N ASP A 232 22.91 16.89 -3.94
CA ASP A 232 23.03 15.55 -4.53
C ASP A 232 23.46 15.59 -6.01
N GLY A 233 23.97 16.74 -6.46
CA GLY A 233 24.42 16.96 -7.85
C GLY A 233 23.28 17.10 -8.87
N ARG A 234 22.03 17.19 -8.45
CA ARG A 234 20.88 17.46 -9.32
C ARG A 234 20.58 18.95 -9.30
N LYS A 235 20.74 19.57 -10.44
CA LYS A 235 20.29 20.95 -10.70
C LYS A 235 18.85 20.97 -11.15
#